data_094789d65eb33125f6f69156d7fa658c
#
_entry.id   094789d65eb33125f6f69156d7fa658c
#
_cell.length_a   1.000
_cell.length_b   1.000
_cell.length_c   1.000
_cell.angle_alpha   90.00
_cell.angle_beta   90.00
_cell.angle_gamma   90.00
#
_symmetry.space_group_name_H-M   'P 1'
#
loop_
_entity.id
_entity.type
_entity.pdbx_description
1 polymer ?
#
loop_
_entity_poly.entity_id
_entity_poly.type
_entity_poly.pdbx_seq_one_letter_code
_entity_poly.pdbx_strand_id
1 'polypeptide(L)'
;MHGNEFLSGYSAKLFEYGLAVAYLVLFVGFWRYVQGGRTAERAVEVAEPEQAVSTGWFSVPTGVALHPGHTWARMEADGSVAVGLDDLGHRLVGDLDRVSVPARGARVEQGEPAVSLGAGGRTVKIVSPVDGEVIAYNAASDTSSDPYGQGWLFRVRPENWKRRRPSGPNERVMPLTS
;
A
#
# COMPACT_ATOMS: atom_id res chain seq x y z
N MET A 1 -47.49 -24.08 -48.66
CA MET A 1 -47.16 -22.78 -48.04
C MET A 1 -46.57 -22.99 -46.63
N HIS A 2 -45.38 -23.61 -46.48
CA HIS A 2 -44.78 -23.87 -45.15
C HIS A 2 -43.31 -23.46 -45.08
N GLY A 3 -42.84 -22.62 -46.01
CA GLY A 3 -41.41 -22.24 -46.07
C GLY A 3 -41.00 -20.99 -45.29
N ASN A 4 -41.94 -20.15 -44.91
CA ASN A 4 -41.59 -18.83 -44.33
C ASN A 4 -41.51 -18.80 -42.77
N GLU A 5 -42.07 -19.77 -42.11
CA GLU A 5 -41.96 -19.83 -40.63
C GLU A 5 -40.60 -20.34 -40.14
N PHE A 6 -39.96 -21.22 -40.92
CA PHE A 6 -38.63 -21.73 -40.59
C PHE A 6 -37.57 -20.63 -40.64
N LEU A 7 -37.65 -19.75 -41.65
CA LEU A 7 -36.67 -18.65 -41.83
C LEU A 7 -36.83 -17.53 -40.77
N SER A 8 -38.06 -17.32 -40.31
CA SER A 8 -38.33 -16.32 -39.25
C SER A 8 -37.72 -16.70 -37.90
N GLY A 9 -37.73 -18.00 -37.57
CA GLY A 9 -37.13 -18.48 -36.31
C GLY A 9 -35.60 -18.43 -36.30
N TYR A 10 -34.98 -18.60 -37.44
CA TYR A 10 -33.51 -18.50 -37.56
C TYR A 10 -33.00 -17.05 -37.48
N SER A 11 -33.73 -16.10 -38.08
CA SER A 11 -33.37 -14.68 -38.01
C SER A 11 -33.42 -14.11 -36.59
N ALA A 12 -34.42 -14.51 -35.78
CA ALA A 12 -34.52 -14.12 -34.40
C ALA A 12 -33.36 -14.66 -33.53
N LYS A 13 -32.99 -15.94 -33.77
CA LYS A 13 -31.83 -16.55 -33.07
C LYS A 13 -30.49 -15.97 -33.51
N LEU A 14 -30.32 -15.65 -34.75
CA LEU A 14 -29.11 -14.96 -35.24
C LEU A 14 -28.96 -13.57 -34.64
N PHE A 15 -30.07 -12.86 -34.48
CA PHE A 15 -30.05 -11.54 -33.79
C PHE A 15 -29.67 -11.67 -32.31
N GLU A 16 -30.23 -12.67 -31.61
CA GLU A 16 -29.93 -12.95 -30.22
C GLU A 16 -28.47 -13.32 -29.99
N TYR A 17 -27.92 -14.22 -30.82
CA TYR A 17 -26.50 -14.56 -30.79
C TYR A 17 -25.59 -13.39 -31.17
N GLY A 18 -26.00 -12.59 -32.15
CA GLY A 18 -25.28 -11.37 -32.52
C GLY A 18 -25.17 -10.37 -31.39
N LEU A 19 -26.26 -10.20 -30.64
CA LEU A 19 -26.28 -9.32 -29.45
C LEU A 19 -25.37 -9.86 -28.34
N ALA A 20 -25.39 -11.18 -28.10
CA ALA A 20 -24.52 -11.80 -27.10
C ALA A 20 -23.04 -11.67 -27.46
N VAL A 21 -22.67 -11.86 -28.71
CA VAL A 21 -21.29 -11.68 -29.20
C VAL A 21 -20.87 -10.20 -29.11
N ALA A 22 -21.74 -9.27 -29.48
CA ALA A 22 -21.46 -7.83 -29.34
C ALA A 22 -21.21 -7.44 -27.89
N TYR A 23 -22.03 -7.95 -26.96
CA TYR A 23 -21.83 -7.74 -25.53
C TYR A 23 -20.48 -8.30 -25.05
N LEU A 24 -20.10 -9.52 -25.47
CA LEU A 24 -18.82 -10.12 -25.12
C LEU A 24 -17.64 -9.30 -25.64
N VAL A 25 -17.71 -8.81 -26.87
CA VAL A 25 -16.65 -7.96 -27.46
C VAL A 25 -16.52 -6.64 -26.68
N LEU A 26 -17.65 -6.00 -26.35
CA LEU A 26 -17.66 -4.79 -25.54
C LEU A 26 -17.12 -5.06 -24.12
N PHE A 27 -17.51 -6.17 -23.52
CA PHE A 27 -17.04 -6.56 -22.18
C PHE A 27 -15.52 -6.82 -22.19
N VAL A 28 -15.00 -7.54 -23.17
CA VAL A 28 -13.55 -7.78 -23.30
C VAL A 28 -12.80 -6.48 -23.59
N GLY A 29 -13.34 -5.60 -24.42
CA GLY A 29 -12.79 -4.27 -24.69
C GLY A 29 -12.74 -3.41 -23.42
N PHE A 30 -13.84 -3.36 -22.69
CA PHE A 30 -13.92 -2.66 -21.41
C PHE A 30 -12.95 -3.25 -20.38
N TRP A 31 -12.88 -4.58 -20.28
CA TRP A 31 -11.95 -5.27 -19.39
C TRP A 31 -10.49 -4.95 -19.73
N ARG A 32 -10.14 -4.96 -21.01
CA ARG A 32 -8.80 -4.55 -21.45
C ARG A 32 -8.52 -3.07 -21.20
N TYR A 33 -9.51 -2.20 -21.36
CA TYR A 33 -9.39 -0.78 -21.06
C TYR A 33 -9.13 -0.56 -19.56
N VAL A 34 -9.88 -1.22 -18.69
CA VAL A 34 -9.68 -1.15 -17.22
C VAL A 34 -8.36 -1.76 -16.79
N GLN A 35 -7.92 -2.85 -17.43
CA GLN A 35 -6.61 -3.44 -17.16
C GLN A 35 -5.47 -2.71 -17.84
N GLY A 36 -5.69 -2.08 -18.97
CA GLY A 36 -4.68 -1.30 -19.70
C GLY A 36 -4.18 -0.09 -18.90
N GLY A 37 -5.04 0.50 -18.06
CA GLY A 37 -4.61 1.52 -17.11
C GLY A 37 -3.63 1.02 -16.03
N ARG A 38 -3.62 -0.30 -15.78
CA ARG A 38 -2.66 -0.93 -14.83
C ARG A 38 -1.35 -1.35 -15.50
N THR A 39 -1.30 -1.45 -16.82
CA THR A 39 -0.09 -1.82 -17.54
C THR A 39 0.74 -0.62 -18.00
N ALA A 40 0.17 0.57 -18.05
CA ALA A 40 0.92 1.80 -18.34
C ALA A 40 1.88 2.21 -17.21
N GLU A 41 1.66 1.74 -15.98
CA GLU A 41 2.60 1.92 -14.85
C GLU A 41 3.79 0.93 -14.89
N ARG A 42 3.82 -0.03 -15.82
CA ARG A 42 4.84 -1.09 -15.85
C ARG A 42 5.96 -0.89 -16.86
N ALA A 43 5.93 0.18 -17.62
CA ALA A 43 6.97 0.53 -18.59
C ALA A 43 7.66 1.84 -18.19
N VAL A 44 8.04 2.00 -16.93
CA VAL A 44 9.11 2.90 -16.56
C VAL A 44 10.40 2.10 -16.58
N GLU A 45 11.11 2.30 -17.65
CA GLU A 45 12.48 1.95 -17.93
C GLU A 45 13.40 2.08 -16.72
N VAL A 46 14.12 0.98 -16.47
CA VAL A 46 15.17 0.88 -15.46
C VAL A 46 16.29 1.88 -15.84
N ALA A 47 16.32 3.01 -15.16
CA ALA A 47 17.50 3.84 -15.02
C ALA A 47 17.79 4.02 -13.54
N GLU A 48 19.00 3.63 -13.16
CA GLU A 48 19.69 3.73 -11.87
C GLU A 48 19.61 5.10 -11.18
N PRO A 49 20.25 5.25 -9.99
CA PRO A 49 19.86 4.83 -8.66
C PRO A 49 19.35 5.99 -7.79
N GLU A 50 18.75 5.65 -6.66
CA GLU A 50 18.60 6.55 -5.49
C GLU A 50 17.93 7.91 -5.71
N GLN A 51 16.77 7.94 -6.31
CA GLN A 51 15.93 9.12 -6.22
C GLN A 51 14.65 8.78 -5.47
N ALA A 52 14.40 9.53 -4.39
CA ALA A 52 13.12 9.55 -3.73
C ALA A 52 12.00 9.63 -4.79
N VAL A 53 11.07 8.68 -4.76
CA VAL A 53 9.91 8.73 -5.66
C VAL A 53 9.04 9.90 -5.22
N SER A 54 9.29 11.07 -5.79
CA SER A 54 8.44 12.23 -5.56
C SER A 54 7.34 12.25 -6.62
N THR A 55 6.19 11.74 -6.27
CA THR A 55 4.97 11.95 -7.03
C THR A 55 4.38 13.27 -6.57
N GLY A 56 4.88 14.42 -7.04
CA GLY A 56 4.42 15.79 -6.81
C GLY A 56 3.79 16.20 -5.46
N TRP A 57 3.16 15.28 -4.76
CA TRP A 57 2.46 15.47 -3.49
C TRP A 57 3.10 14.72 -2.33
N PHE A 58 3.90 13.67 -2.60
CA PHE A 58 4.53 12.81 -1.59
C PHE A 58 5.99 12.58 -1.96
N SER A 59 6.86 12.74 -0.99
CA SER A 59 8.28 12.38 -1.10
C SER A 59 8.55 11.20 -0.16
N VAL A 60 8.79 10.02 -0.73
CA VAL A 60 9.18 8.85 0.05
C VAL A 60 10.67 8.65 -0.08
N PRO A 61 11.45 8.73 1.02
CA PRO A 61 12.88 8.47 0.99
C PRO A 61 13.20 7.03 0.58
N THR A 62 14.36 6.83 -0.01
CA THR A 62 14.89 5.49 -0.28
C THR A 62 15.10 4.70 1.02
N GLY A 63 14.91 3.38 0.95
CA GLY A 63 15.07 2.51 2.11
C GLY A 63 13.89 2.47 3.09
N VAL A 64 12.82 3.20 2.81
CA VAL A 64 11.57 3.17 3.57
C VAL A 64 10.59 2.22 2.90
N ALA A 65 10.03 1.28 3.66
CA ALA A 65 8.95 0.41 3.23
C ALA A 65 7.61 0.97 3.72
N LEU A 66 6.64 1.17 2.80
CA LEU A 66 5.31 1.67 3.13
C LEU A 66 4.34 0.52 3.38
N HIS A 67 3.43 0.71 4.33
CA HIS A 67 2.34 -0.21 4.64
C HIS A 67 1.00 0.44 4.25
N PRO A 68 -0.01 -0.33 3.74
CA PRO A 68 -1.33 0.20 3.37
C PRO A 68 -2.08 0.94 4.49
N GLY A 69 -1.71 0.73 5.76
CA GLY A 69 -2.23 1.45 6.93
C GLY A 69 -1.57 2.79 7.19
N HIS A 70 -0.95 3.42 6.17
CA HIS A 70 -0.27 4.72 6.26
C HIS A 70 0.87 4.76 7.28
N THR A 71 1.50 3.62 7.52
CA THR A 71 2.72 3.51 8.30
C THR A 71 3.91 3.19 7.41
N TRP A 72 5.09 3.59 7.86
CA TRP A 72 6.34 3.23 7.21
C TRP A 72 7.25 2.48 8.18
N ALA A 73 8.15 1.68 7.61
CA ALA A 73 9.17 0.95 8.32
C ALA A 73 10.53 1.16 7.66
N ARG A 74 11.57 1.44 8.44
CA ARG A 74 12.95 1.55 7.98
C ARG A 74 13.86 0.73 8.87
N MET A 75 14.72 -0.09 8.25
CA MET A 75 15.77 -0.81 8.95
C MET A 75 16.87 0.17 9.35
N GLU A 76 17.21 0.20 10.61
CA GLU A 76 18.33 0.98 11.13
C GLU A 76 19.63 0.17 11.12
N ALA A 77 20.78 0.85 11.25
CA ALA A 77 22.10 0.22 11.21
C ALA A 77 22.32 -0.79 12.36
N ASP A 78 21.63 -0.62 13.48
CA ASP A 78 21.65 -1.52 14.63
C ASP A 78 20.77 -2.78 14.50
N GLY A 79 20.10 -2.92 13.33
CA GLY A 79 19.18 -4.04 13.07
C GLY A 79 17.79 -3.85 13.67
N SER A 80 17.51 -2.73 14.31
CA SER A 80 16.15 -2.36 14.70
C SER A 80 15.36 -1.81 13.51
N VAL A 81 14.05 -1.75 13.64
CA VAL A 81 13.16 -1.16 12.64
C VAL A 81 12.48 0.07 13.25
N ALA A 82 12.72 1.23 12.69
CA ALA A 82 11.98 2.44 12.99
C ALA A 82 10.62 2.40 12.27
N VAL A 83 9.57 2.77 12.98
CA VAL A 83 8.19 2.83 12.49
C VAL A 83 7.64 4.22 12.71
N GLY A 84 6.97 4.76 11.70
CA GLY A 84 6.32 6.07 11.78
C GLY A 84 5.06 6.14 10.94
N LEU A 85 4.43 7.30 10.93
CA LEU A 85 3.29 7.63 10.08
C LEU A 85 3.82 8.27 8.79
N ASP A 86 3.28 7.89 7.65
CA ASP A 86 3.67 8.50 6.37
C ASP A 86 3.08 9.92 6.21
N ASP A 87 3.56 10.67 5.22
CA ASP A 87 3.12 12.03 4.96
C ASP A 87 1.60 12.11 4.65
N LEU A 88 1.04 11.08 3.99
CA LEU A 88 -0.39 11.01 3.75
C LEU A 88 -1.17 10.78 5.05
N GLY A 89 -0.69 9.88 5.91
CA GLY A 89 -1.28 9.63 7.21
C GLY A 89 -1.32 10.88 8.08
N HIS A 90 -0.24 11.65 8.11
CA HIS A 90 -0.20 12.94 8.82
C HIS A 90 -1.24 13.93 8.28
N ARG A 91 -1.37 14.04 6.95
CA ARG A 91 -2.37 14.94 6.33
C ARG A 91 -3.80 14.49 6.58
N LEU A 92 -4.07 13.18 6.61
CA LEU A 92 -5.40 12.63 6.87
C LEU A 92 -5.83 12.79 8.33
N VAL A 93 -4.88 12.64 9.27
CA VAL A 93 -5.16 12.77 10.70
C VAL A 93 -5.21 14.24 11.12
N GLY A 94 -4.37 15.11 10.54
CA GLY A 94 -4.25 16.52 10.88
C GLY A 94 -3.43 16.74 12.16
N ASP A 95 -3.71 17.85 12.86
CA ASP A 95 -2.98 18.22 14.07
C ASP A 95 -3.23 17.21 15.18
N LEU A 96 -2.15 16.64 15.70
CA LEU A 96 -2.19 15.62 16.75
C LEU A 96 -2.25 16.26 18.14
N ASP A 97 -3.33 15.97 18.89
CA ASP A 97 -3.49 16.38 20.28
C ASP A 97 -2.83 15.39 21.24
N ARG A 98 -2.79 14.12 20.84
CA ARG A 98 -2.28 13.01 21.67
C ARG A 98 -1.72 11.90 20.80
N VAL A 99 -0.56 11.39 21.19
CA VAL A 99 0.05 10.20 20.60
C VAL A 99 0.25 9.18 21.72
N SER A 100 -0.37 8.00 21.59
CA SER A 100 -0.21 6.90 22.52
C SER A 100 0.49 5.76 21.78
N VAL A 101 1.74 5.50 22.12
CA VAL A 101 2.59 4.46 21.56
C VAL A 101 2.68 3.24 22.48
N PRO A 102 3.02 2.06 21.97
CA PRO A 102 3.24 0.88 22.80
C PRO A 102 4.39 1.09 23.78
N ALA A 103 4.24 0.55 24.97
CA ALA A 103 5.31 0.59 25.99
C ALA A 103 6.54 -0.20 25.51
N ARG A 104 7.71 0.20 25.99
CA ARG A 104 8.93 -0.57 25.80
C ARG A 104 8.76 -1.99 26.35
N GLY A 105 9.15 -3.02 25.58
CA GLY A 105 8.94 -4.43 25.89
C GLY A 105 7.59 -4.98 25.42
N ALA A 106 6.68 -4.14 24.94
CA ALA A 106 5.43 -4.61 24.36
C ALA A 106 5.68 -5.34 23.03
N ARG A 107 4.90 -6.38 22.77
CA ARG A 107 4.90 -7.08 21.49
C ARG A 107 3.92 -6.42 20.54
N VAL A 108 4.32 -6.24 19.30
CA VAL A 108 3.47 -5.75 18.21
C VAL A 108 3.44 -6.78 17.08
N GLU A 109 2.31 -6.88 16.41
CA GLU A 109 2.08 -7.77 15.28
C GLU A 109 1.73 -6.96 14.02
N GLN A 110 2.22 -7.40 12.89
CA GLN A 110 1.98 -6.74 11.61
C GLN A 110 0.48 -6.72 11.28
N GLY A 111 -0.04 -5.55 10.95
CA GLY A 111 -1.46 -5.34 10.63
C GLY A 111 -2.35 -5.13 11.87
N GLU A 112 -1.84 -5.33 13.08
CA GLU A 112 -2.59 -5.08 14.31
C GLU A 112 -2.41 -3.64 14.82
N PRO A 113 -3.43 -3.07 15.47
CA PRO A 113 -3.37 -1.73 16.04
C PRO A 113 -2.26 -1.62 17.09
N ALA A 114 -1.28 -0.75 16.85
CA ALA A 114 -0.15 -0.52 17.75
C ALA A 114 -0.15 0.89 18.36
N VAL A 115 -0.57 1.89 17.61
CA VAL A 115 -0.55 3.30 18.04
C VAL A 115 -1.95 3.87 18.00
N SER A 116 -2.27 4.75 18.95
CA SER A 116 -3.51 5.53 18.96
C SER A 116 -3.16 7.02 18.86
N LEU A 117 -3.69 7.67 17.84
CA LEU A 117 -3.53 9.10 17.58
C LEU A 117 -4.83 9.82 17.91
N GLY A 118 -4.76 10.86 18.74
CA GLY A 118 -5.88 11.76 19.00
C GLY A 118 -5.75 13.01 18.15
N ALA A 119 -6.82 13.39 17.47
CA ALA A 119 -6.90 14.60 16.68
C ALA A 119 -8.34 15.16 16.67
N GLY A 120 -8.53 16.41 17.12
CA GLY A 120 -9.83 17.07 17.12
C GLY A 120 -10.93 16.29 17.84
N GLY A 121 -10.61 15.64 18.97
CA GLY A 121 -11.55 14.83 19.76
C GLY A 121 -11.85 13.43 19.16
N ARG A 122 -11.18 13.05 18.08
CA ARG A 122 -11.27 11.70 17.48
C ARG A 122 -10.04 10.88 17.83
N THR A 123 -10.18 9.56 17.83
CA THR A 123 -9.05 8.64 18.02
C THR A 123 -8.93 7.76 16.79
N VAL A 124 -7.75 7.78 16.19
CA VAL A 124 -7.38 6.93 15.04
C VAL A 124 -6.38 5.89 15.51
N LYS A 125 -6.64 4.63 15.18
CA LYS A 125 -5.71 3.53 15.47
C LYS A 125 -4.84 3.26 14.25
N ILE A 126 -3.54 3.22 14.48
CA ILE A 126 -2.52 2.97 13.46
C ILE A 126 -1.96 1.58 13.67
N VAL A 127 -1.84 0.82 12.58
CA VAL A 127 -1.37 -0.56 12.61
C VAL A 127 0.16 -0.63 12.56
N SER A 128 0.72 -1.67 13.17
CA SER A 128 2.14 -1.96 13.03
C SER A 128 2.45 -2.51 11.65
N PRO A 129 3.49 -2.02 10.94
CA PRO A 129 3.93 -2.61 9.67
C PRO A 129 4.81 -3.85 9.86
N VAL A 130 5.21 -4.18 11.08
CA VAL A 130 6.16 -5.27 11.39
C VAL A 130 5.80 -5.99 12.68
N ASP A 131 6.24 -7.26 12.77
CA ASP A 131 6.19 -8.06 14.01
C ASP A 131 7.45 -7.82 14.84
N GLY A 132 7.32 -7.77 16.16
CA GLY A 132 8.47 -7.75 17.06
C GLY A 132 8.21 -7.12 18.42
N GLU A 133 9.31 -6.89 19.16
CA GLU A 133 9.29 -6.26 20.48
C GLU A 133 9.66 -4.78 20.39
N VAL A 134 8.87 -3.91 21.01
CA VAL A 134 9.14 -2.47 21.08
C VAL A 134 10.34 -2.21 21.99
N ILE A 135 11.39 -1.62 21.44
CA ILE A 135 12.63 -1.32 22.18
C ILE A 135 12.76 0.14 22.56
N ALA A 136 12.09 1.03 21.83
CA ALA A 136 12.10 2.46 22.10
C ALA A 136 10.82 3.12 21.55
N TYR A 137 10.45 4.25 22.10
CA TYR A 137 9.41 5.13 21.57
C TYR A 137 9.89 6.56 21.49
N ASN A 138 9.35 7.33 20.58
CA ASN A 138 9.66 8.75 20.41
C ASN A 138 8.69 9.58 21.26
N ALA A 139 9.24 10.38 22.12
CA ALA A 139 8.46 11.32 22.94
C ALA A 139 8.28 12.70 22.26
N ALA A 140 8.75 12.86 21.01
CA ALA A 140 8.61 14.12 20.30
C ALA A 140 7.13 14.44 20.02
N SER A 141 6.75 15.67 20.29
CA SER A 141 5.38 16.15 20.07
C SER A 141 5.08 16.46 18.60
N ASP A 142 6.12 16.79 17.82
CA ASP A 142 5.98 17.08 16.38
C ASP A 142 6.60 15.96 15.56
N THR A 143 5.74 15.11 15.01
CA THR A 143 6.10 14.02 14.09
C THR A 143 5.79 14.37 12.65
N SER A 144 5.21 15.56 12.37
CA SER A 144 4.74 15.97 11.06
C SER A 144 5.76 16.75 10.25
N SER A 145 6.68 17.47 10.91
CA SER A 145 7.67 18.32 10.23
C SER A 145 8.72 17.51 9.46
N ASP A 146 9.06 16.33 9.94
CA ASP A 146 9.98 15.38 9.27
C ASP A 146 9.47 13.94 9.48
N PRO A 147 8.41 13.53 8.76
CA PRO A 147 7.71 12.26 8.99
C PRO A 147 8.62 11.04 8.90
N TYR A 148 9.62 11.08 8.03
CA TYR A 148 10.50 9.94 7.74
C TYR A 148 11.84 9.99 8.47
N GLY A 149 12.21 11.10 9.10
CA GLY A 149 13.43 11.26 9.87
C GLY A 149 13.13 11.29 11.36
N GLN A 150 12.90 12.48 11.93
CA GLN A 150 12.65 12.67 13.36
C GLN A 150 11.24 12.23 13.81
N GLY A 151 10.32 12.10 12.87
CA GLY A 151 8.91 11.76 13.12
C GLY A 151 8.63 10.27 13.32
N TRP A 152 9.63 9.44 13.60
CA TRP A 152 9.37 8.04 13.97
C TRP A 152 8.57 7.96 15.27
N LEU A 153 7.71 6.96 15.41
CA LEU A 153 6.83 6.79 16.59
C LEU A 153 7.42 5.80 17.59
N PHE A 154 7.86 4.65 17.11
CA PHE A 154 8.48 3.61 17.95
C PHE A 154 9.50 2.80 17.14
N ARG A 155 10.40 2.11 17.84
CA ARG A 155 11.37 1.19 17.26
C ARG A 155 11.11 -0.22 17.74
N VAL A 156 11.26 -1.17 16.83
CA VAL A 156 10.99 -2.58 17.06
C VAL A 156 12.27 -3.39 16.84
N ARG A 157 12.51 -4.37 17.68
CA ARG A 157 13.41 -5.48 17.37
C ARG A 157 12.59 -6.51 16.59
N PRO A 158 12.80 -6.63 15.26
CA PRO A 158 11.94 -7.47 14.44
C PRO A 158 12.26 -8.95 14.67
N GLU A 159 11.24 -9.81 14.71
CA GLU A 159 11.40 -11.25 14.83
C GLU A 159 11.69 -11.92 13.48
N ASN A 160 11.10 -11.42 12.39
CA ASN A 160 11.18 -12.03 11.07
C ASN A 160 11.21 -10.99 9.93
N TRP A 161 12.06 -9.97 10.02
CA TRP A 161 12.14 -8.91 9.00
C TRP A 161 12.29 -9.43 7.56
N LYS A 162 13.07 -10.46 7.36
CA LYS A 162 13.33 -11.03 6.01
C LYS A 162 12.13 -11.74 5.39
N ARG A 163 11.16 -12.19 6.19
CA ARG A 163 9.98 -12.94 5.69
C ARG A 163 8.78 -12.06 5.39
N ARG A 164 8.68 -10.89 5.98
CA ARG A 164 7.49 -10.04 5.92
C ARG A 164 7.82 -8.57 5.68
N ARG A 165 8.72 -8.30 4.76
CA ARG A 165 8.87 -6.91 4.31
C ARG A 165 7.51 -6.42 3.80
N PRO A 166 7.01 -5.26 4.26
CA PRO A 166 5.89 -4.62 3.59
C PRO A 166 6.24 -4.50 2.12
N SER A 167 5.36 -4.95 1.25
CA SER A 167 5.63 -4.96 -0.21
C SER A 167 5.72 -3.52 -0.70
N GLY A 168 6.91 -2.99 -0.72
CA GLY A 168 7.23 -1.79 -1.49
C GLY A 168 7.15 -2.11 -2.98
N PRO A 169 6.73 -1.18 -3.84
CA PRO A 169 6.60 -1.41 -5.27
C PRO A 169 7.90 -1.75 -5.99
N ASN A 170 9.04 -1.84 -5.31
CA ASN A 170 10.35 -1.88 -5.98
C ASN A 170 11.36 -2.91 -5.43
N GLU A 171 10.92 -4.03 -4.83
CA GLU A 171 11.86 -5.09 -4.44
C GLU A 171 11.78 -6.32 -5.35
N ARG A 172 12.66 -6.31 -6.37
CA ARG A 172 13.09 -7.56 -7.01
C ARG A 172 13.92 -8.36 -6.00
N VAL A 173 13.39 -9.51 -5.59
CA VAL A 173 14.13 -10.56 -4.90
C VAL A 173 15.33 -10.93 -5.77
N MET A 174 16.55 -10.59 -5.34
CA MET A 174 17.76 -11.20 -5.90
C MET A 174 17.77 -12.67 -5.49
N PRO A 175 17.91 -13.63 -6.42
CA PRO A 175 18.15 -15.01 -6.06
C PRO A 175 19.52 -15.11 -5.38
N LEU A 176 19.54 -15.70 -4.20
CA LEU A 176 20.78 -16.15 -3.56
C LEU A 176 21.35 -17.28 -4.42
N THR A 177 22.34 -16.97 -5.24
CA THR A 177 23.23 -17.99 -5.81
C THR A 177 24.15 -18.47 -4.70
N SER A 178 24.09 -19.76 -4.49
CA SER A 178 24.96 -20.62 -3.67
C SER A 178 26.42 -20.50 -4.05
#